data_cb2ae4f806a7470bc736b6b74e0eda6a
#
_entry.id   cb2ae4f806a7470bc736b6b74e0eda6a
#
_cell.length_a   1.000
_cell.length_b   1.000
_cell.length_c   1.000
_cell.angle_alpha   90.00
_cell.angle_beta   90.00
_cell.angle_gamma   90.00
#
_symmetry.space_group_name_H-M   'P 1'
#
loop_
_entity.id
_entity.type
_entity.pdbx_description
1 polymer ?
#
loop_
_entity_poly.entity_id
_entity_poly.type
_entity_poly.pdbx_seq_one_letter_code
_entity_poly.pdbx_strand_id
1 'polypeptide(L)'
;MEATMSQKARDEYFEKMRERYARMSGRQARSRLLDEFCEVTGHERKYATKLLGAKRRADPGSTRRGRPPIYGEAEKTVLKAIWKACEQPCGKRLKPAVQDWLPAYEKREGVLDECIRERVLAISPAQIDRLLASEKVSAGTRYRPGLKANAAVKAVIPIRAENWDTDEAGWTEADTVALCGGSMQGDFIWALTCTDIATGWTEARATWNRGQHGTCEAFRRIEAALPFALKGVDTDNGGEFLNWHLVNHFADRDVAVEQTRSRPYHKNDQAHIEQKNYTHIRALLGYDRIGYHELTESVDRLLAYWSLWNNLYSPTMKQIEKRREKGGRIVRTHEKEPKTPCRRVLDGDCPGEIVEALGSLREQTDPFEMKERIESWLSEIWDLVGRMNQAQNVGEDPGEVAAAWQCPGLRYAPSVSLPRASCGCTRRSNENHPEPTNTHQKDRSTVPSETPRQSAA
;
A
#
# COMPACT_ATOMS: atom_id res chain seq x y z
N MET A 1 27.71 -44.32 17.58
CA MET A 1 27.67 -42.84 17.89
C MET A 1 28.88 -42.21 17.20
N GLU A 2 28.65 -41.61 16.05
CA GLU A 2 29.68 -40.82 15.37
C GLU A 2 29.91 -39.54 16.18
N ALA A 3 31.15 -39.39 16.64
CA ALA A 3 31.57 -38.18 17.38
C ALA A 3 31.60 -37.02 16.37
N THR A 4 30.57 -36.17 16.42
CA THR A 4 30.47 -35.00 15.57
C THR A 4 31.50 -33.96 16.03
N MET A 5 32.49 -33.67 15.22
CA MET A 5 33.49 -32.61 15.49
C MET A 5 32.80 -31.27 15.77
N SER A 6 33.26 -30.53 16.76
CA SER A 6 32.83 -29.17 17.01
C SER A 6 33.15 -28.23 15.83
N GLN A 7 32.42 -27.15 15.63
CA GLN A 7 32.67 -26.19 14.55
C GLN A 7 34.13 -25.70 14.54
N LYS A 8 34.65 -25.35 15.70
CA LYS A 8 36.03 -24.89 15.86
C LYS A 8 37.05 -25.96 15.45
N ALA A 9 36.82 -27.24 15.81
CA ALA A 9 37.69 -28.34 15.44
C ALA A 9 37.64 -28.61 13.90
N ARG A 10 36.47 -28.45 13.27
CA ARG A 10 36.33 -28.52 11.82
C ARG A 10 37.10 -27.41 11.11
N ASP A 11 37.04 -26.19 11.59
CA ASP A 11 37.70 -25.03 11.00
C ASP A 11 39.23 -25.20 11.12
N GLU A 12 39.75 -25.65 12.30
CA GLU A 12 41.17 -25.94 12.51
C GLU A 12 41.68 -27.11 11.63
N TYR A 13 40.90 -28.19 11.52
CA TYR A 13 41.20 -29.32 10.63
C TYR A 13 41.25 -28.87 9.16
N PHE A 14 40.30 -28.09 8.73
CA PHE A 14 40.23 -27.54 7.39
C PHE A 14 41.47 -26.70 7.04
N GLU A 15 41.87 -25.76 7.90
CA GLU A 15 43.05 -24.93 7.65
C GLU A 15 44.35 -25.79 7.56
N LYS A 16 44.52 -26.78 8.45
CA LYS A 16 45.66 -27.69 8.38
C LYS A 16 45.69 -28.55 7.09
N MET A 17 44.53 -29.07 6.68
CA MET A 17 44.41 -29.85 5.45
C MET A 17 44.67 -28.99 4.21
N ARG A 18 44.26 -27.75 4.23
CA ARG A 18 44.53 -26.80 3.14
C ARG A 18 46.02 -26.45 3.02
N GLU A 19 46.71 -26.22 4.16
CA GLU A 19 48.17 -26.03 4.15
C GLU A 19 48.92 -27.26 3.62
N ARG A 20 48.51 -28.45 4.06
CA ARG A 20 49.09 -29.72 3.54
C ARG A 20 48.87 -29.84 2.04
N TYR A 21 47.65 -29.58 1.54
CA TYR A 21 47.30 -29.63 0.12
C TYR A 21 48.13 -28.64 -0.71
N ALA A 22 48.39 -27.45 -0.21
CA ALA A 22 49.18 -26.42 -0.90
C ALA A 22 50.68 -26.80 -0.99
N ARG A 23 51.22 -27.47 0.04
CA ARG A 23 52.62 -27.90 0.08
C ARG A 23 52.90 -29.17 -0.71
N MET A 24 51.85 -29.95 -1.05
CA MET A 24 52.02 -31.20 -1.77
C MET A 24 52.30 -31.00 -3.26
N SER A 25 53.36 -31.67 -3.74
CA SER A 25 53.65 -31.80 -5.16
C SER A 25 53.30 -33.24 -5.65
N GLY A 26 52.68 -33.32 -6.81
CA GLY A 26 52.28 -34.58 -7.43
C GLY A 26 50.79 -34.94 -7.30
N ARG A 27 50.27 -35.50 -8.38
CA ARG A 27 48.82 -35.82 -8.55
C ARG A 27 48.34 -36.90 -7.56
N GLN A 28 49.16 -37.95 -7.36
CA GLN A 28 48.79 -39.05 -6.48
C GLN A 28 48.74 -38.65 -5.01
N ALA A 29 49.72 -37.83 -4.53
CA ALA A 29 49.77 -37.37 -3.18
C ALA A 29 48.57 -36.47 -2.85
N ARG A 30 48.23 -35.54 -3.75
CA ARG A 30 47.02 -34.68 -3.59
C ARG A 30 45.72 -35.50 -3.64
N SER A 31 45.71 -36.59 -4.46
CA SER A 31 44.54 -37.48 -4.52
C SER A 31 44.30 -38.18 -3.19
N ARG A 32 45.32 -38.72 -2.54
CA ARG A 32 45.20 -39.39 -1.24
C ARG A 32 44.74 -38.43 -0.13
N LEU A 33 45.24 -37.19 -0.13
CA LEU A 33 44.85 -36.19 0.84
C LEU A 33 43.40 -35.75 0.64
N LEU A 34 42.93 -35.69 -0.62
CA LEU A 34 41.53 -35.44 -0.90
C LEU A 34 40.62 -36.58 -0.43
N ASP A 35 41.05 -37.83 -0.57
CA ASP A 35 40.32 -39.00 -0.09
C ASP A 35 40.19 -38.97 1.45
N GLU A 36 41.32 -38.74 2.17
CA GLU A 36 41.35 -38.53 3.62
C GLU A 36 40.39 -37.41 4.05
N PHE A 37 40.42 -36.27 3.35
CA PHE A 37 39.55 -35.13 3.67
C PHE A 37 38.07 -35.42 3.44
N CYS A 38 37.74 -36.11 2.34
CA CYS A 38 36.35 -36.50 2.04
C CYS A 38 35.80 -37.50 3.03
N GLU A 39 36.63 -38.48 3.45
CA GLU A 39 36.26 -39.49 4.44
C GLU A 39 35.93 -38.85 5.81
N VAL A 40 36.74 -37.89 6.29
CA VAL A 40 36.56 -37.24 7.56
C VAL A 40 35.43 -36.22 7.54
N THR A 41 35.23 -35.51 6.43
CA THR A 41 34.26 -34.38 6.35
C THR A 41 32.95 -34.72 5.70
N GLY A 42 32.85 -35.88 4.99
CA GLY A 42 31.68 -36.25 4.22
C GLY A 42 31.46 -35.41 2.94
N HIS A 43 32.43 -34.57 2.53
CA HIS A 43 32.30 -33.75 1.36
C HIS A 43 32.53 -34.53 0.05
N GLU A 44 31.78 -34.16 -0.99
CA GLU A 44 32.07 -34.67 -2.34
C GLU A 44 33.46 -34.23 -2.80
N ARG A 45 34.20 -35.15 -3.48
CA ARG A 45 35.54 -34.94 -3.97
C ARG A 45 35.71 -33.67 -4.82
N LYS A 46 34.74 -33.38 -5.67
CA LYS A 46 34.76 -32.18 -6.52
C LYS A 46 34.71 -30.92 -5.70
N TYR A 47 33.88 -30.89 -4.65
CA TYR A 47 33.78 -29.79 -3.70
C TYR A 47 35.03 -29.67 -2.84
N ALA A 48 35.55 -30.77 -2.31
CA ALA A 48 36.78 -30.81 -1.55
C ALA A 48 37.99 -30.26 -2.34
N THR A 49 38.12 -30.64 -3.62
CA THR A 49 39.15 -30.10 -4.53
C THR A 49 39.08 -28.59 -4.66
N LYS A 50 37.84 -28.05 -4.85
CA LYS A 50 37.61 -26.60 -4.92
C LYS A 50 37.93 -25.89 -3.59
N LEU A 51 37.58 -26.52 -2.50
CA LEU A 51 37.73 -25.96 -1.15
C LEU A 51 39.21 -25.90 -0.72
N LEU A 52 39.97 -26.98 -0.91
CA LEU A 52 41.39 -27.06 -0.55
C LEU A 52 42.27 -26.34 -1.57
N GLY A 53 41.88 -26.29 -2.85
CA GLY A 53 42.59 -25.59 -3.92
C GLY A 53 42.34 -24.10 -4.00
N ALA A 54 41.36 -23.58 -3.27
CA ALA A 54 41.09 -22.15 -3.25
C ALA A 54 42.25 -21.38 -2.62
N LYS A 55 42.78 -20.38 -3.32
CA LYS A 55 43.79 -19.47 -2.75
C LYS A 55 43.23 -18.88 -1.44
N ARG A 56 44.12 -18.82 -0.42
CA ARG A 56 43.79 -18.19 0.89
C ARG A 56 43.06 -16.88 0.63
N ARG A 57 41.91 -16.70 1.24
CA ARG A 57 41.25 -15.36 1.23
C ARG A 57 42.30 -14.36 1.71
N ALA A 58 42.55 -13.34 0.92
CA ALA A 58 43.43 -12.25 1.34
C ALA A 58 42.99 -11.77 2.71
N ASP A 59 43.95 -11.47 3.59
CA ASP A 59 43.69 -10.90 4.90
C ASP A 59 42.63 -9.77 4.81
N PRO A 60 41.76 -9.64 5.82
CA PRO A 60 40.77 -8.55 5.83
C PRO A 60 41.35 -7.17 5.66
N GLY A 61 42.68 -6.98 5.90
CA GLY A 61 43.44 -5.76 5.66
C GLY A 61 44.02 -5.61 4.25
N SER A 62 43.93 -6.62 3.41
CA SER A 62 44.40 -6.51 2.01
C SER A 62 43.39 -5.72 1.20
N THR A 63 43.69 -4.45 0.96
CA THR A 63 42.93 -3.59 0.02
C THR A 63 42.88 -4.26 -1.35
N ARG A 64 41.72 -4.83 -1.71
CA ARG A 64 41.49 -5.26 -3.07
C ARG A 64 41.75 -4.07 -3.98
N ARG A 65 42.73 -4.20 -4.88
CA ARG A 65 42.95 -3.23 -5.97
C ARG A 65 41.76 -3.34 -6.93
N GLY A 66 40.66 -2.66 -6.58
CA GLY A 66 39.51 -2.47 -7.43
C GLY A 66 39.46 -1.03 -7.90
N ARG A 67 38.70 -0.76 -8.97
CA ARG A 67 38.41 0.61 -9.37
C ARG A 67 37.81 1.34 -8.15
N PRO A 68 38.28 2.54 -7.81
CA PRO A 68 37.72 3.30 -6.69
C PRO A 68 36.22 3.47 -6.88
N PRO A 69 35.43 3.46 -5.79
CA PRO A 69 33.99 3.65 -5.87
C PRO A 69 33.70 5.04 -6.45
N ILE A 70 32.83 5.09 -7.44
CA ILE A 70 32.39 6.34 -8.07
C ILE A 70 31.45 7.13 -7.14
N TYR A 71 30.69 6.42 -6.31
CA TYR A 71 29.71 6.96 -5.37
C TYR A 71 30.25 6.84 -3.94
N GLY A 72 30.27 7.94 -3.21
CA GLY A 72 30.77 8.03 -1.84
C GLY A 72 29.68 8.33 -0.82
N GLU A 73 30.10 8.83 0.36
CA GLU A 73 29.18 9.20 1.44
C GLU A 73 28.30 10.41 1.10
N ALA A 74 28.77 11.34 0.24
CA ALA A 74 27.97 12.48 -0.16
C ALA A 74 26.70 12.05 -0.91
N GLU A 75 26.85 11.24 -1.98
CA GLU A 75 25.72 10.70 -2.73
C GLU A 75 24.84 9.78 -1.85
N LYS A 76 25.44 8.99 -0.95
CA LYS A 76 24.72 8.15 -0.01
C LYS A 76 23.84 8.96 0.93
N THR A 77 24.34 10.09 1.44
CA THR A 77 23.58 10.96 2.35
C THR A 77 22.32 11.51 1.69
N VAL A 78 22.45 12.04 0.47
CA VAL A 78 21.30 12.54 -0.32
C VAL A 78 20.29 11.41 -0.55
N LEU A 79 20.76 10.29 -1.08
CA LEU A 79 19.90 9.14 -1.40
C LEU A 79 19.23 8.54 -0.15
N LYS A 80 19.92 8.52 0.99
CA LYS A 80 19.39 8.05 2.27
C LYS A 80 18.27 8.96 2.78
N ALA A 81 18.42 10.27 2.69
CA ALA A 81 17.41 11.23 3.12
C ALA A 81 16.13 11.07 2.29
N ILE A 82 16.25 11.06 0.95
CA ILE A 82 15.12 10.85 0.04
C ILE A 82 14.50 9.46 0.24
N TRP A 83 15.32 8.42 0.38
CA TRP A 83 14.86 7.04 0.58
C TRP A 83 14.03 6.86 1.85
N LYS A 84 14.46 7.46 2.97
CA LYS A 84 13.71 7.44 4.23
C LYS A 84 12.37 8.15 4.09
N ALA A 85 12.37 9.36 3.57
CA ALA A 85 11.16 10.16 3.40
C ALA A 85 10.17 9.55 2.40
N CYS A 86 10.67 8.85 1.37
CA CYS A 86 9.87 8.18 0.32
C CYS A 86 9.44 6.76 0.71
N GLU A 87 9.33 6.41 2.01
CA GLU A 87 8.88 5.10 2.50
C GLU A 87 9.79 3.94 2.06
N GLN A 88 11.08 4.14 2.08
CA GLN A 88 12.12 3.13 1.88
C GLN A 88 11.91 2.23 0.63
N PRO A 89 11.62 2.77 -0.56
CA PRO A 89 11.38 1.98 -1.75
C PRO A 89 12.66 1.25 -2.22
N CYS A 90 12.51 0.22 -3.03
CA CYS A 90 13.66 -0.39 -3.70
C CYS A 90 14.30 0.59 -4.71
N GLY A 91 15.57 0.40 -5.06
CA GLY A 91 16.31 1.28 -5.95
C GLY A 91 15.63 1.54 -7.29
N LYS A 92 14.88 0.56 -7.82
CA LYS A 92 14.10 0.72 -9.05
C LYS A 92 12.99 1.78 -8.91
N ARG A 93 12.33 1.84 -7.77
CA ARG A 93 11.30 2.85 -7.48
C ARG A 93 11.90 4.18 -7.02
N LEU A 94 13.03 4.14 -6.28
CA LEU A 94 13.68 5.34 -5.81
C LEU A 94 14.29 6.17 -6.95
N LYS A 95 14.82 5.53 -7.98
CA LYS A 95 15.48 6.22 -9.11
C LYS A 95 14.62 7.33 -9.75
N PRO A 96 13.37 7.09 -10.17
CA PRO A 96 12.51 8.16 -10.67
C PRO A 96 12.10 9.17 -9.59
N ALA A 97 11.91 8.72 -8.34
CA ALA A 97 11.58 9.63 -7.24
C ALA A 97 12.68 10.67 -6.98
N VAL A 98 13.96 10.30 -7.12
CA VAL A 98 15.08 11.22 -6.93
C VAL A 98 14.94 12.48 -7.80
N GLN A 99 14.46 12.38 -9.03
CA GLN A 99 14.27 13.53 -9.91
C GLN A 99 13.23 14.51 -9.36
N ASP A 100 12.15 14.00 -8.80
CA ASP A 100 11.05 14.80 -8.25
C ASP A 100 11.40 15.38 -6.86
N TRP A 101 12.22 14.67 -6.09
CA TRP A 101 12.54 15.02 -4.70
C TRP A 101 13.81 15.86 -4.52
N LEU A 102 14.72 15.80 -5.49
CA LEU A 102 16.02 16.48 -5.38
C LEU A 102 15.91 18.01 -5.22
N PRO A 103 15.01 18.71 -5.95
CA PRO A 103 14.82 20.14 -5.73
C PRO A 103 14.36 20.50 -4.32
N ALA A 104 13.48 19.71 -3.73
CA ALA A 104 13.02 19.88 -2.35
C ALA A 104 14.13 19.59 -1.34
N TYR A 105 14.95 18.56 -1.60
CA TYR A 105 16.14 18.28 -0.81
C TYR A 105 17.13 19.46 -0.81
N GLU A 106 17.46 20.01 -2.00
CA GLU A 106 18.38 21.15 -2.15
C GLU A 106 17.85 22.42 -1.50
N LYS A 107 16.55 22.66 -1.52
CA LYS A 107 15.91 23.78 -0.82
C LYS A 107 16.08 23.66 0.71
N ARG A 108 16.09 22.46 1.25
CA ARG A 108 16.14 22.16 2.68
C ARG A 108 17.57 22.09 3.23
N GLU A 109 18.44 21.38 2.56
CA GLU A 109 19.78 21.03 3.04
C GLU A 109 20.89 21.89 2.38
N GLY A 110 20.54 22.71 1.39
CA GLY A 110 21.44 23.50 0.58
C GLY A 110 21.72 22.91 -0.80
N VAL A 111 22.10 23.79 -1.72
CA VAL A 111 22.41 23.42 -3.10
C VAL A 111 23.60 22.46 -3.13
N LEU A 112 23.45 21.36 -3.82
CA LEU A 112 24.52 20.36 -3.98
C LEU A 112 25.59 20.86 -4.96
N ASP A 113 26.84 20.40 -4.75
CA ASP A 113 27.86 20.48 -5.79
C ASP A 113 27.37 19.83 -7.08
N GLU A 114 27.57 20.47 -8.23
CA GLU A 114 27.03 20.01 -9.51
C GLU A 114 27.50 18.58 -9.85
N CYS A 115 28.74 18.24 -9.51
CA CYS A 115 29.28 16.91 -9.74
C CYS A 115 28.57 15.81 -8.87
N ILE A 116 28.18 16.17 -7.65
CA ILE A 116 27.39 15.28 -6.78
C ILE A 116 25.98 15.17 -7.32
N ARG A 117 25.38 16.27 -7.70
CA ARG A 117 24.03 16.35 -8.27
C ARG A 117 23.89 15.49 -9.52
N GLU A 118 24.79 15.65 -10.48
CA GLU A 118 24.82 14.82 -11.70
C GLU A 118 24.98 13.32 -11.39
N ARG A 119 25.88 12.97 -10.46
CA ARG A 119 26.06 11.56 -10.05
C ARG A 119 24.84 10.98 -9.40
N VAL A 120 24.15 11.70 -8.51
CA VAL A 120 22.90 11.28 -7.88
C VAL A 120 21.81 11.09 -8.94
N LEU A 121 21.71 11.97 -9.92
CA LEU A 121 20.77 11.85 -11.03
C LEU A 121 21.13 10.71 -12.01
N ALA A 122 22.43 10.40 -12.19
CA ALA A 122 22.90 9.36 -13.11
C ALA A 122 22.93 7.94 -12.49
N ILE A 123 22.86 7.81 -11.15
CA ILE A 123 23.03 6.52 -10.46
C ILE A 123 22.01 5.46 -10.93
N SER A 124 22.47 4.22 -11.11
CA SER A 124 21.59 3.12 -11.50
C SER A 124 20.81 2.57 -10.31
N PRO A 125 19.60 2.00 -10.54
CA PRO A 125 18.80 1.35 -9.48
C PRO A 125 19.58 0.30 -8.67
N ALA A 126 20.35 -0.54 -9.33
CA ALA A 126 21.16 -1.57 -8.67
C ALA A 126 22.28 -0.97 -7.81
N GLN A 127 22.81 0.18 -8.19
CA GLN A 127 23.83 0.87 -7.41
C GLN A 127 23.23 1.58 -6.20
N ILE A 128 22.04 2.14 -6.33
CA ILE A 128 21.23 2.66 -5.21
C ILE A 128 21.03 1.56 -4.16
N ASP A 129 20.55 0.38 -4.57
CA ASP A 129 20.32 -0.75 -3.66
C ASP A 129 21.60 -1.21 -2.95
N ARG A 130 22.75 -1.20 -3.64
CA ARG A 130 24.04 -1.51 -3.02
C ARG A 130 24.50 -0.45 -2.02
N LEU A 131 24.35 0.82 -2.38
CA LEU A 131 24.80 1.94 -1.55
C LEU A 131 23.98 2.03 -0.25
N LEU A 132 22.68 1.74 -0.34
CA LEU A 132 21.76 1.74 0.80
C LEU A 132 21.63 0.39 1.52
N ALA A 133 22.39 -0.64 1.12
CA ALA A 133 22.25 -2.00 1.67
C ALA A 133 22.46 -2.05 3.21
N SER A 134 23.38 -1.24 3.74
CA SER A 134 23.65 -1.13 5.18
C SER A 134 22.52 -0.44 5.96
N GLU A 135 21.71 0.36 5.27
CA GLU A 135 20.61 1.15 5.87
C GLU A 135 19.27 0.40 5.88
N LYS A 136 19.18 -0.70 5.13
CA LYS A 136 17.96 -1.51 5.04
C LYS A 136 17.75 -2.32 6.32
N VAL A 137 16.73 -1.96 7.07
CA VAL A 137 16.30 -2.70 8.27
C VAL A 137 15.12 -3.58 7.88
N SER A 138 15.19 -4.89 8.21
CA SER A 138 14.09 -5.84 7.97
C SER A 138 12.95 -5.57 8.94
N ALA A 139 11.79 -5.20 8.45
CA ALA A 139 10.54 -5.12 9.22
C ALA A 139 9.68 -6.36 8.94
N GLY A 140 9.31 -7.12 9.99
CA GLY A 140 8.45 -8.30 9.89
C GLY A 140 6.97 -7.96 10.02
N THR A 141 6.11 -8.56 9.19
CA THR A 141 4.65 -8.36 9.18
C THR A 141 3.85 -9.64 9.36
N ARG A 142 2.68 -9.57 10.06
CA ARG A 142 1.75 -10.70 10.29
C ARG A 142 0.34 -10.39 9.80
N TYR A 143 -0.35 -11.36 9.20
CA TYR A 143 -1.68 -11.28 8.54
C TYR A 143 -2.82 -11.98 9.30
N ARG A 144 -4.11 -11.51 9.17
CA ARG A 144 -5.33 -12.19 9.67
C ARG A 144 -6.57 -11.92 8.77
N PRO A 145 -7.57 -12.85 8.66
CA PRO A 145 -8.67 -12.83 7.66
C PRO A 145 -10.02 -12.23 8.15
N GLY A 146 -10.93 -11.84 7.21
CA GLY A 146 -12.17 -11.09 7.39
C GLY A 146 -13.51 -11.79 7.09
N LEU A 147 -14.68 -11.09 7.07
CA LEU A 147 -16.09 -11.52 7.23
C LEU A 147 -16.97 -11.52 5.96
N LYS A 148 -18.22 -12.11 6.03
CA LYS A 148 -19.10 -12.47 4.90
C LYS A 148 -20.33 -11.54 4.72
N ALA A 149 -20.89 -11.43 3.51
CA ALA A 149 -21.90 -10.50 2.99
C ALA A 149 -23.26 -11.10 2.56
N ASN A 150 -24.28 -10.24 2.30
CA ASN A 150 -25.71 -10.53 2.13
C ASN A 150 -26.17 -10.76 0.66
N ALA A 151 -27.23 -11.57 0.42
CA ALA A 151 -27.52 -12.21 -0.86
C ALA A 151 -28.42 -11.44 -1.87
N ALA A 152 -29.34 -10.56 -1.41
CA ALA A 152 -30.37 -9.98 -2.28
C ALA A 152 -29.88 -8.89 -3.27
N VAL A 153 -28.97 -8.03 -2.87
CA VAL A 153 -28.41 -6.97 -3.72
C VAL A 153 -27.45 -7.52 -4.78
N LYS A 154 -26.93 -8.74 -4.54
CA LYS A 154 -26.04 -9.44 -5.48
C LYS A 154 -26.65 -9.71 -6.87
N ALA A 155 -27.98 -9.71 -6.97
CA ALA A 155 -28.67 -9.98 -8.23
C ALA A 155 -28.71 -8.76 -9.17
N VAL A 156 -28.58 -7.54 -8.63
CA VAL A 156 -28.73 -6.29 -9.38
C VAL A 156 -27.36 -5.77 -9.88
N ILE A 157 -26.30 -6.01 -9.11
CA ILE A 157 -24.96 -5.55 -9.50
C ILE A 157 -24.28 -6.67 -10.31
N PRO A 158 -23.93 -6.45 -11.58
CA PRO A 158 -23.33 -7.47 -12.43
C PRO A 158 -21.96 -7.90 -11.90
N ILE A 159 -21.64 -9.18 -12.11
CA ILE A 159 -20.27 -9.67 -11.90
C ILE A 159 -19.45 -9.16 -13.08
N ARG A 160 -18.28 -8.57 -12.81
CA ARG A 160 -17.33 -8.20 -13.86
C ARG A 160 -16.86 -9.48 -14.58
N ALA A 161 -17.39 -9.71 -15.77
CA ALA A 161 -17.08 -10.88 -16.58
C ALA A 161 -15.81 -10.69 -17.43
N GLU A 162 -15.50 -9.44 -17.78
CA GLU A 162 -14.36 -9.06 -18.60
C GLU A 162 -13.37 -8.22 -17.81
N ASN A 163 -12.10 -8.30 -18.18
CA ASN A 163 -11.13 -7.33 -17.69
C ASN A 163 -11.51 -5.98 -18.31
N TRP A 164 -11.70 -4.98 -17.49
CA TRP A 164 -11.69 -3.62 -18.00
C TRP A 164 -10.33 -3.39 -18.61
N ASP A 165 -10.29 -3.31 -19.95
CA ASP A 165 -9.08 -2.95 -20.68
C ASP A 165 -8.91 -1.44 -20.53
N THR A 166 -8.17 -1.07 -19.50
CA THR A 166 -8.22 0.28 -19.00
C THR A 166 -6.86 0.94 -19.15
N ASP A 167 -6.64 1.44 -20.35
CA ASP A 167 -5.66 2.51 -20.56
C ASP A 167 -6.25 3.89 -20.22
N GLU A 168 -7.57 3.94 -19.97
CA GLU A 168 -8.32 5.15 -19.69
C GLU A 168 -8.61 5.30 -18.19
N ALA A 169 -8.37 6.50 -17.63
CA ALA A 169 -8.66 6.82 -16.24
C ALA A 169 -10.17 6.90 -15.97
N GLY A 170 -10.56 6.58 -14.72
CA GLY A 170 -11.93 6.61 -14.24
C GLY A 170 -12.52 5.24 -13.91
N TRP A 171 -11.82 4.16 -14.23
CA TRP A 171 -12.21 2.79 -13.87
C TRP A 171 -11.48 2.35 -12.61
N THR A 172 -12.21 2.13 -11.53
CA THR A 172 -11.64 1.98 -10.20
C THR A 172 -12.01 0.66 -9.54
N GLU A 173 -11.10 0.14 -8.72
CA GLU A 173 -11.38 -0.92 -7.75
C GLU A 173 -11.52 -0.29 -6.36
N ALA A 174 -12.51 -0.70 -5.58
CA ALA A 174 -12.72 -0.20 -4.23
C ALA A 174 -12.88 -1.33 -3.21
N ASP A 175 -12.33 -1.13 -2.01
CA ASP A 175 -12.38 -2.08 -0.90
C ASP A 175 -12.31 -1.37 0.45
N THR A 176 -12.67 -2.06 1.52
CA THR A 176 -12.65 -1.53 2.88
C THR A 176 -11.65 -2.25 3.78
N VAL A 177 -10.98 -1.49 4.63
CA VAL A 177 -10.03 -1.99 5.62
C VAL A 177 -10.53 -1.70 7.03
N ALA A 178 -10.73 -2.74 7.82
CA ALA A 178 -11.16 -2.64 9.22
C ALA A 178 -10.00 -2.20 10.12
N LEU A 179 -10.12 -1.10 10.85
CA LEU A 179 -9.18 -0.70 11.90
C LEU A 179 -9.64 -1.28 13.25
N CYS A 180 -9.78 -2.60 13.31
CA CYS A 180 -10.43 -3.34 14.40
C CYS A 180 -9.47 -3.92 15.45
N GLY A 181 -8.16 -3.84 15.22
CA GLY A 181 -7.20 -4.52 16.09
C GLY A 181 -7.34 -6.05 16.05
N GLY A 182 -7.27 -6.66 17.20
CA GLY A 182 -7.38 -8.11 17.36
C GLY A 182 -8.81 -8.67 17.34
N SER A 183 -9.85 -7.80 17.37
CA SER A 183 -11.26 -8.19 17.50
C SER A 183 -12.16 -7.40 16.57
N MET A 184 -13.11 -8.09 15.94
CA MET A 184 -14.16 -7.49 15.10
C MET A 184 -15.41 -7.10 15.90
N GLN A 185 -15.40 -7.29 17.24
CA GLN A 185 -16.54 -6.93 18.10
C GLN A 185 -16.59 -5.43 18.34
N GLY A 186 -17.80 -4.87 18.44
CA GLY A 186 -18.06 -3.45 18.69
C GLY A 186 -17.71 -2.57 17.49
N ASP A 187 -17.78 -1.27 17.73
CA ASP A 187 -17.63 -0.25 16.71
C ASP A 187 -16.17 0.20 16.56
N PHE A 188 -15.78 0.56 15.35
CA PHE A 188 -14.45 1.06 15.02
C PHE A 188 -14.44 1.73 13.64
N ILE A 189 -13.37 2.44 13.38
CA ILE A 189 -13.17 3.12 12.10
C ILE A 189 -12.84 2.09 11.01
N TRP A 190 -13.43 2.32 9.84
CA TRP A 190 -13.09 1.65 8.58
C TRP A 190 -12.45 2.65 7.63
N ALA A 191 -11.52 2.18 6.81
CA ALA A 191 -10.96 2.95 5.72
C ALA A 191 -11.48 2.38 4.39
N LEU A 192 -12.17 3.22 3.61
CA LEU A 192 -12.52 2.92 2.22
C LEU A 192 -11.37 3.35 1.34
N THR A 193 -10.84 2.45 0.52
CA THR A 193 -9.84 2.73 -0.52
C THR A 193 -10.47 2.59 -1.89
N CYS A 194 -10.09 3.47 -2.82
CA CYS A 194 -10.49 3.45 -4.21
C CYS A 194 -9.27 3.70 -5.09
N THR A 195 -8.97 2.80 -6.01
CA THR A 195 -7.78 2.86 -6.86
C THR A 195 -8.15 2.80 -8.32
N ASP A 196 -7.75 3.80 -9.09
CA ASP A 196 -7.87 3.81 -10.53
C ASP A 196 -6.92 2.81 -11.19
N ILE A 197 -7.44 1.99 -12.09
CA ILE A 197 -6.69 0.89 -12.71
C ILE A 197 -5.66 1.42 -13.71
N ALA A 198 -6.02 2.45 -14.49
CA ALA A 198 -5.16 3.02 -15.51
C ALA A 198 -3.93 3.72 -14.92
N THR A 199 -4.15 4.61 -13.97
CA THR A 199 -3.10 5.49 -13.43
C THR A 199 -2.50 4.98 -12.13
N GLY A 200 -3.25 4.14 -11.38
CA GLY A 200 -2.93 3.75 -10.01
C GLY A 200 -3.19 4.87 -9.00
N TRP A 201 -3.92 5.94 -9.40
CA TRP A 201 -4.37 6.98 -8.46
C TRP A 201 -5.22 6.35 -7.37
N THR A 202 -4.87 6.62 -6.12
CA THR A 202 -5.52 5.96 -4.99
C THR A 202 -5.99 7.01 -4.00
N GLU A 203 -7.28 6.97 -3.67
CA GLU A 203 -7.87 7.77 -2.60
C GLU A 203 -8.31 6.87 -1.45
N ALA A 204 -8.16 7.36 -0.24
CA ALA A 204 -8.62 6.69 0.97
C ALA A 204 -9.41 7.65 1.86
N ARG A 205 -10.51 7.17 2.44
CA ARG A 205 -11.35 7.93 3.37
C ARG A 205 -11.76 7.07 4.55
N ALA A 206 -11.87 7.69 5.73
CA ALA A 206 -12.35 7.03 6.93
C ALA A 206 -13.87 7.10 7.04
N THR A 207 -14.46 6.03 7.58
CA THR A 207 -15.88 5.98 7.94
C THR A 207 -16.03 5.38 9.33
N TRP A 208 -17.03 5.87 10.09
CA TRP A 208 -17.42 5.19 11.31
C TRP A 208 -18.29 3.99 10.96
N ASN A 209 -17.85 2.80 11.33
CA ASN A 209 -18.49 1.54 10.98
C ASN A 209 -18.63 1.29 9.46
N ARG A 210 -19.25 0.18 9.09
CA ARG A 210 -19.58 -0.21 7.70
C ARG A 210 -20.99 0.20 7.31
N GLY A 211 -21.41 1.42 7.72
CA GLY A 211 -22.74 1.91 7.40
C GLY A 211 -22.87 2.31 5.94
N GLN A 212 -24.03 1.99 5.33
CA GLN A 212 -24.32 2.30 3.92
C GLN A 212 -24.19 3.80 3.61
N HIS A 213 -24.70 4.65 4.50
CA HIS A 213 -24.59 6.12 4.36
C HIS A 213 -23.14 6.60 4.48
N GLY A 214 -22.37 6.09 5.46
CA GLY A 214 -20.96 6.43 5.64
C GLY A 214 -20.12 6.05 4.44
N THR A 215 -20.37 4.88 3.85
CA THR A 215 -19.69 4.42 2.63
C THR A 215 -20.03 5.30 1.43
N CYS A 216 -21.30 5.65 1.24
CA CYS A 216 -21.73 6.55 0.16
C CYS A 216 -21.11 7.94 0.31
N GLU A 217 -21.06 8.49 1.52
CA GLU A 217 -20.42 9.78 1.78
C GLU A 217 -18.91 9.75 1.58
N ALA A 218 -18.24 8.63 1.93
CA ALA A 218 -16.84 8.43 1.65
C ALA A 218 -16.57 8.39 0.14
N PHE A 219 -17.42 7.72 -0.66
CA PHE A 219 -17.33 7.76 -2.12
C PHE A 219 -17.48 9.17 -2.68
N ARG A 220 -18.41 9.98 -2.17
CA ARG A 220 -18.55 11.39 -2.60
C ARG A 220 -17.28 12.19 -2.36
N ARG A 221 -16.64 11.99 -1.19
CA ARG A 221 -15.36 12.65 -0.87
C ARG A 221 -14.20 12.13 -1.70
N ILE A 222 -14.16 10.83 -2.00
CA ILE A 222 -13.18 10.24 -2.93
C ILE A 222 -13.34 10.85 -4.30
N GLU A 223 -14.56 10.83 -4.84
CA GLU A 223 -14.85 11.35 -6.18
C GLU A 223 -14.51 12.84 -6.32
N ALA A 224 -14.73 13.64 -5.26
CA ALA A 224 -14.36 15.05 -5.22
C ALA A 224 -12.84 15.29 -5.28
N ALA A 225 -12.04 14.28 -4.95
CA ALA A 225 -10.57 14.34 -4.94
C ALA A 225 -9.93 13.69 -6.18
N LEU A 226 -10.71 13.02 -7.03
CA LEU A 226 -10.18 12.44 -8.27
C LEU A 226 -9.89 13.55 -9.31
N PRO A 227 -8.75 13.50 -10.02
CA PRO A 227 -8.42 14.43 -11.10
C PRO A 227 -9.14 14.11 -12.42
N PHE A 228 -9.99 13.12 -12.45
CA PHE A 228 -10.74 12.62 -13.61
C PHE A 228 -12.15 12.20 -13.21
N ALA A 229 -13.04 12.10 -14.19
CA ALA A 229 -14.40 11.63 -13.95
C ALA A 229 -14.43 10.14 -13.58
N LEU A 230 -15.20 9.77 -12.58
CA LEU A 230 -15.45 8.38 -12.23
C LEU A 230 -16.37 7.74 -13.28
N LYS A 231 -15.95 6.65 -13.91
CA LYS A 231 -16.68 5.92 -14.96
C LYS A 231 -17.21 4.58 -14.47
N GLY A 232 -16.42 3.89 -13.65
CA GLY A 232 -16.82 2.61 -13.10
C GLY A 232 -16.16 2.30 -11.76
N VAL A 233 -16.86 1.52 -10.95
CA VAL A 233 -16.39 1.04 -9.65
C VAL A 233 -16.62 -0.46 -9.53
N ASP A 234 -15.55 -1.22 -9.38
CA ASP A 234 -15.59 -2.64 -9.04
C ASP A 234 -15.35 -2.83 -7.55
N THR A 235 -16.25 -3.55 -6.88
CA THR A 235 -16.17 -3.77 -5.44
C THR A 235 -16.14 -5.27 -5.12
N ASP A 236 -15.80 -5.60 -3.89
CA ASP A 236 -16.04 -6.95 -3.38
C ASP A 236 -17.56 -7.18 -3.17
N ASN A 237 -17.90 -8.38 -2.65
CA ASN A 237 -19.29 -8.71 -2.33
C ASN A 237 -19.70 -8.24 -0.92
N GLY A 238 -19.08 -7.21 -0.38
CA GLY A 238 -19.38 -6.63 0.93
C GLY A 238 -20.76 -5.97 0.99
N GLY A 239 -21.46 -6.07 2.15
CA GLY A 239 -22.78 -5.47 2.34
C GLY A 239 -22.76 -3.93 2.32
N GLU A 240 -21.60 -3.34 2.61
CA GLU A 240 -21.34 -1.90 2.51
C GLU A 240 -21.39 -1.37 1.09
N PHE A 241 -21.06 -2.21 0.11
CA PHE A 241 -21.09 -1.88 -1.32
C PHE A 241 -22.39 -2.33 -1.99
N LEU A 242 -22.94 -3.45 -1.52
CA LEU A 242 -24.14 -4.04 -2.09
C LEU A 242 -25.40 -3.50 -1.39
N ASN A 243 -25.70 -2.22 -1.62
CA ASN A 243 -26.85 -1.51 -1.05
C ASN A 243 -27.47 -0.52 -2.03
N TRP A 244 -28.73 -0.22 -1.86
CA TRP A 244 -29.49 0.66 -2.75
C TRP A 244 -29.04 2.12 -2.70
N HIS A 245 -28.48 2.60 -1.60
CA HIS A 245 -27.98 3.98 -1.50
C HIS A 245 -26.80 4.18 -2.46
N LEU A 246 -25.89 3.21 -2.53
CA LEU A 246 -24.74 3.29 -3.43
C LEU A 246 -25.14 3.07 -4.88
N VAL A 247 -26.04 2.10 -5.16
CA VAL A 247 -26.60 1.87 -6.51
C VAL A 247 -27.25 3.13 -7.04
N ASN A 248 -28.15 3.76 -6.25
CA ASN A 248 -28.80 5.01 -6.64
C ASN A 248 -27.79 6.15 -6.79
N HIS A 249 -26.82 6.25 -5.89
CA HIS A 249 -25.77 7.26 -5.98
C HIS A 249 -24.99 7.21 -7.30
N PHE A 250 -24.74 6.03 -7.83
CA PHE A 250 -24.04 5.86 -9.11
C PHE A 250 -24.96 5.93 -10.32
N ALA A 251 -26.23 5.58 -10.18
CA ALA A 251 -27.22 5.58 -11.26
C ALA A 251 -27.85 6.96 -11.50
N ASP A 252 -28.14 7.73 -10.43
CA ASP A 252 -28.86 9.01 -10.51
C ASP A 252 -27.95 10.17 -10.92
N ARG A 253 -27.41 10.07 -12.17
CA ARG A 253 -26.47 11.05 -12.76
C ARG A 253 -26.74 11.20 -14.25
N ASP A 254 -26.29 12.33 -14.83
CA ASP A 254 -26.37 12.54 -16.27
C ASP A 254 -25.58 11.46 -17.04
N VAL A 255 -24.42 11.07 -16.49
CA VAL A 255 -23.64 9.89 -16.93
C VAL A 255 -23.54 8.93 -15.76
N ALA A 256 -24.21 7.79 -15.85
CA ALA A 256 -24.19 6.76 -14.82
C ALA A 256 -22.78 6.18 -14.66
N VAL A 257 -22.39 5.95 -13.41
CA VAL A 257 -21.15 5.22 -13.09
C VAL A 257 -21.48 3.73 -13.11
N GLU A 258 -20.72 2.97 -13.89
CA GLU A 258 -20.88 1.53 -13.96
C GLU A 258 -20.45 0.88 -12.64
N GLN A 259 -21.40 0.26 -11.93
CA GLN A 259 -21.09 -0.50 -10.73
C GLN A 259 -21.00 -1.98 -11.05
N THR A 260 -19.86 -2.60 -10.74
CA THR A 260 -19.64 -4.04 -10.88
C THR A 260 -19.17 -4.65 -9.56
N ARG A 261 -19.14 -5.97 -9.52
CA ARG A 261 -18.61 -6.70 -8.38
C ARG A 261 -17.72 -7.85 -8.83
N SER A 262 -16.72 -8.16 -8.01
CA SER A 262 -15.81 -9.29 -8.24
C SER A 262 -16.53 -10.64 -8.14
N ARG A 263 -15.99 -11.65 -8.82
CA ARG A 263 -16.49 -13.02 -8.74
C ARG A 263 -16.26 -13.58 -7.34
N PRO A 264 -17.25 -14.27 -6.75
CA PRO A 264 -17.07 -14.93 -5.46
C PRO A 264 -15.86 -15.89 -5.50
N TYR A 265 -14.98 -15.83 -4.51
CA TYR A 265 -13.80 -16.69 -4.35
C TYR A 265 -12.69 -16.54 -5.41
N HIS A 266 -12.75 -15.54 -6.29
CA HIS A 266 -11.68 -15.23 -7.25
C HIS A 266 -10.79 -14.10 -6.75
N LYS A 267 -9.78 -14.43 -5.92
CA LYS A 267 -8.84 -13.47 -5.31
C LYS A 267 -8.05 -12.61 -6.31
N ASN A 268 -8.02 -12.98 -7.59
CA ASN A 268 -7.26 -12.22 -8.59
C ASN A 268 -8.06 -11.07 -9.23
N ASP A 269 -9.36 -10.97 -8.96
CA ASP A 269 -10.22 -9.99 -9.62
C ASP A 269 -10.03 -8.57 -9.05
N GLN A 270 -9.49 -8.43 -7.84
CA GLN A 270 -9.20 -7.16 -7.16
C GLN A 270 -7.73 -7.01 -6.75
N ALA A 271 -6.83 -7.49 -7.59
CA ALA A 271 -5.40 -7.52 -7.27
C ALA A 271 -4.78 -6.11 -7.11
N HIS A 272 -5.35 -5.08 -7.74
CA HIS A 272 -4.85 -3.71 -7.64
C HIS A 272 -5.14 -3.12 -6.27
N ILE A 273 -6.37 -3.29 -5.76
CA ILE A 273 -6.77 -2.72 -4.47
C ILE A 273 -6.20 -3.49 -3.28
N GLU A 274 -6.05 -4.83 -3.34
CA GLU A 274 -5.49 -5.61 -2.23
C GLU A 274 -4.08 -5.12 -1.86
N GLN A 275 -3.23 -4.84 -2.85
CA GLN A 275 -1.90 -4.27 -2.62
C GLN A 275 -1.99 -2.88 -2.00
N LYS A 276 -2.95 -2.07 -2.43
CA LYS A 276 -3.14 -0.70 -1.95
C LYS A 276 -3.64 -0.66 -0.51
N ASN A 277 -4.52 -1.56 -0.12
CA ASN A 277 -4.94 -1.72 1.27
C ASN A 277 -3.76 -1.92 2.23
N TYR A 278 -2.76 -2.71 1.80
CA TYR A 278 -1.54 -2.84 2.57
C TYR A 278 -0.72 -1.55 2.56
N THR A 279 -0.36 -1.04 1.38
CA THR A 279 0.58 0.08 1.25
C THR A 279 0.02 1.43 1.68
N HIS A 280 -1.31 1.63 1.55
CA HIS A 280 -1.96 2.91 1.88
C HIS A 280 -2.56 2.94 3.28
N ILE A 281 -3.06 1.80 3.79
CA ILE A 281 -3.73 1.77 5.08
C ILE A 281 -2.87 1.07 6.13
N ARG A 282 -2.49 -0.19 5.90
CA ARG A 282 -1.78 -0.97 6.90
C ARG A 282 -0.36 -0.50 7.18
N ALA A 283 0.35 -0.04 6.15
CA ALA A 283 1.69 0.53 6.32
C ALA A 283 1.67 1.85 7.09
N LEU A 284 0.60 2.66 6.96
CA LEU A 284 0.44 3.92 7.69
C LEU A 284 -0.11 3.70 9.10
N LEU A 285 -1.29 3.09 9.20
CA LEU A 285 -2.07 2.98 10.46
C LEU A 285 -1.81 1.68 11.24
N GLY A 286 -1.05 0.73 10.68
CA GLY A 286 -0.82 -0.55 11.35
C GLY A 286 -2.05 -1.44 11.43
N TYR A 287 -2.09 -2.25 12.48
CA TYR A 287 -3.14 -3.24 12.74
C TYR A 287 -3.91 -2.99 14.05
N ASP A 288 -3.58 -1.91 14.75
CA ASP A 288 -4.21 -1.59 16.01
C ASP A 288 -5.63 -1.05 15.82
N ARG A 289 -6.40 -1.08 16.92
CA ARG A 289 -7.79 -0.66 16.92
C ARG A 289 -7.90 0.86 17.07
N ILE A 290 -8.76 1.47 16.23
CA ILE A 290 -9.25 2.83 16.41
C ILE A 290 -10.77 2.74 16.62
N GLY A 291 -11.18 2.64 17.90
CA GLY A 291 -12.57 2.37 18.33
C GLY A 291 -13.31 3.60 18.85
N TYR A 292 -12.95 4.79 18.40
CA TYR A 292 -13.53 6.06 18.86
C TYR A 292 -14.09 6.87 17.69
N HIS A 293 -15.39 7.17 17.74
CA HIS A 293 -16.10 7.90 16.68
C HIS A 293 -15.50 9.30 16.47
N GLU A 294 -15.06 9.94 17.53
CA GLU A 294 -14.49 11.29 17.56
C GLU A 294 -13.24 11.44 16.72
N LEU A 295 -12.54 10.32 16.48
CA LEU A 295 -11.33 10.29 15.67
C LEU A 295 -11.60 10.12 14.16
N THR A 296 -12.86 9.87 13.77
CA THR A 296 -13.19 9.56 12.37
C THR A 296 -12.76 10.68 11.43
N GLU A 297 -13.03 11.93 11.77
CA GLU A 297 -12.67 13.08 10.93
C GLU A 297 -11.15 13.27 10.86
N SER A 298 -10.44 13.10 11.97
CA SER A 298 -8.98 13.22 12.03
C SER A 298 -8.28 12.16 11.19
N VAL A 299 -8.76 10.91 11.29
CA VAL A 299 -8.25 9.80 10.46
C VAL A 299 -8.60 10.02 8.99
N ASP A 300 -9.79 10.54 8.67
CA ASP A 300 -10.20 10.87 7.30
C ASP A 300 -9.28 11.92 6.66
N ARG A 301 -8.98 12.99 7.37
CA ARG A 301 -8.06 14.04 6.91
C ARG A 301 -6.64 13.52 6.73
N LEU A 302 -6.15 12.70 7.66
CA LEU A 302 -4.85 12.05 7.54
C LEU A 302 -4.79 11.17 6.28
N LEU A 303 -5.81 10.34 6.05
CA LEU A 303 -5.88 9.46 4.88
C LEU A 303 -5.97 10.24 3.57
N ALA A 304 -6.73 11.32 3.53
CA ALA A 304 -6.82 12.20 2.37
C ALA A 304 -5.46 12.82 2.02
N TYR A 305 -4.76 13.33 3.01
CA TYR A 305 -3.45 13.96 2.82
C TYR A 305 -2.36 12.94 2.47
N TRP A 306 -2.41 11.76 3.07
CA TRP A 306 -1.56 10.62 2.73
C TRP A 306 -1.79 10.11 1.31
N SER A 307 -3.05 10.06 0.86
CA SER A 307 -3.40 9.71 -0.53
C SER A 307 -2.82 10.71 -1.50
N LEU A 308 -2.96 12.00 -1.23
CA LEU A 308 -2.38 13.06 -2.05
C LEU A 308 -0.86 12.93 -2.17
N TRP A 309 -0.16 12.77 -1.03
CA TRP A 309 1.29 12.59 -1.02
C TRP A 309 1.72 11.37 -1.84
N ASN A 310 1.05 10.23 -1.69
CA ASN A 310 1.35 9.03 -2.49
C ASN A 310 1.12 9.25 -3.97
N ASN A 311 0.03 9.89 -4.34
CA ASN A 311 -0.31 10.14 -5.74
C ASN A 311 0.69 11.08 -6.41
N LEU A 312 1.21 12.08 -5.70
CA LEU A 312 2.16 13.06 -6.24
C LEU A 312 3.61 12.56 -6.25
N TYR A 313 4.04 11.85 -5.19
CA TYR A 313 5.47 11.67 -4.90
C TYR A 313 5.94 10.22 -4.69
N SER A 314 5.03 9.21 -4.66
CA SER A 314 5.40 7.81 -4.46
C SER A 314 5.32 7.00 -5.76
N PRO A 315 6.46 6.72 -6.45
CA PRO A 315 6.44 5.93 -7.68
C PRO A 315 6.02 4.48 -7.43
N THR A 316 5.18 3.97 -8.31
CA THR A 316 4.70 2.59 -8.28
C THR A 316 5.03 1.88 -9.59
N MET A 317 5.04 0.55 -9.59
CA MET A 317 5.20 -0.27 -10.80
C MET A 317 3.82 -0.73 -11.25
N LYS A 318 3.38 -0.31 -12.45
CA LYS A 318 2.13 -0.83 -13.05
C LYS A 318 2.42 -2.15 -13.76
N GLN A 319 1.56 -3.15 -13.53
CA GLN A 319 1.55 -4.37 -14.32
C GLN A 319 0.81 -4.08 -15.63
N ILE A 320 1.50 -4.27 -16.75
CA ILE A 320 0.94 -4.03 -18.09
C ILE A 320 0.21 -5.27 -18.58
N GLU A 321 0.81 -6.47 -18.37
CA GLU A 321 0.28 -7.70 -18.91
C GLU A 321 0.43 -8.85 -17.91
N LYS A 322 -0.54 -9.73 -17.88
CA LYS A 322 -0.50 -11.01 -17.15
C LYS A 322 -0.91 -12.11 -18.09
N ARG A 323 0.03 -12.92 -18.55
CA ARG A 323 -0.24 -14.05 -19.43
C ARG A 323 0.10 -15.38 -18.77
N ARG A 324 -0.63 -16.40 -19.16
CA ARG A 324 -0.38 -17.78 -18.74
C ARG A 324 0.33 -18.51 -19.88
N GLU A 325 1.56 -18.98 -19.65
CA GLU A 325 2.32 -19.77 -20.61
C GLU A 325 1.91 -21.25 -20.60
N LYS A 326 2.27 -21.96 -21.68
CA LYS A 326 2.13 -23.42 -21.77
C LYS A 326 2.88 -24.06 -20.59
N GLY A 327 2.18 -24.81 -19.75
CA GLY A 327 2.73 -25.36 -18.48
C GLY A 327 2.22 -24.68 -17.21
N GLY A 328 1.28 -23.71 -17.31
CA GLY A 328 0.62 -23.08 -16.17
C GLY A 328 1.41 -21.95 -15.51
N ARG A 329 2.62 -21.65 -15.96
CA ARG A 329 3.43 -20.53 -15.45
C ARG A 329 2.77 -19.19 -15.77
N ILE A 330 2.64 -18.35 -14.76
CA ILE A 330 2.13 -16.99 -14.92
C ILE A 330 3.33 -16.04 -15.13
N VAL A 331 3.33 -15.35 -16.26
CA VAL A 331 4.29 -14.28 -16.58
C VAL A 331 3.57 -12.94 -16.41
N ARG A 332 4.18 -12.04 -15.64
CA ARG A 332 3.72 -10.67 -15.43
C ARG A 332 4.71 -9.70 -16.04
N THR A 333 4.26 -8.90 -16.96
CA THR A 333 5.04 -7.81 -17.55
C THR A 333 4.67 -6.51 -16.86
N HIS A 334 5.67 -5.74 -16.45
CA HIS A 334 5.48 -4.44 -15.81
C HIS A 334 6.04 -3.34 -16.71
N GLU A 335 5.61 -2.12 -16.48
CA GLU A 335 6.22 -0.95 -17.12
C GLU A 335 7.73 -0.90 -16.90
N LYS A 336 8.47 -0.31 -17.84
CA LYS A 336 9.94 -0.26 -17.79
C LYS A 336 10.43 0.58 -16.62
N GLU A 337 9.80 1.72 -16.41
CA GLU A 337 10.13 2.69 -15.37
C GLU A 337 8.94 2.91 -14.44
N PRO A 338 9.15 2.88 -13.11
CA PRO A 338 8.11 3.23 -12.17
C PRO A 338 7.74 4.71 -12.32
N LYS A 339 6.43 5.01 -12.26
CA LYS A 339 5.90 6.37 -12.30
C LYS A 339 5.02 6.63 -11.08
N THR A 340 4.88 7.88 -10.68
CA THR A 340 3.83 8.27 -9.74
C THR A 340 2.47 8.20 -10.43
N PRO A 341 1.37 7.99 -9.68
CA PRO A 341 0.03 8.10 -10.25
C PRO A 341 -0.21 9.44 -10.96
N CYS A 342 0.21 10.54 -10.33
CA CYS A 342 0.16 11.87 -10.94
C CYS A 342 0.88 11.93 -12.30
N ARG A 343 2.07 11.34 -12.39
CA ARG A 343 2.80 11.31 -13.66
C ARG A 343 2.07 10.56 -14.74
N ARG A 344 1.38 9.44 -14.40
CA ARG A 344 0.57 8.70 -15.37
C ARG A 344 -0.65 9.49 -15.82
N VAL A 345 -1.28 10.27 -14.93
CA VAL A 345 -2.35 11.19 -15.31
C VAL A 345 -1.83 12.23 -16.29
N LEU A 346 -0.67 12.84 -16.01
CA LEU A 346 -0.06 13.86 -16.87
C LEU A 346 0.45 13.31 -18.23
N ASP A 347 0.87 12.05 -18.26
CA ASP A 347 1.33 11.38 -19.49
C ASP A 347 0.15 10.84 -20.34
N GLY A 348 -1.07 10.81 -19.78
CA GLY A 348 -2.29 10.35 -20.44
C GLY A 348 -3.05 11.45 -21.18
N ASP A 349 -4.21 11.11 -21.73
CA ASP A 349 -5.14 12.07 -22.34
C ASP A 349 -5.93 12.80 -21.25
N CYS A 350 -5.31 13.83 -20.69
CA CYS A 350 -5.85 14.61 -19.58
C CYS A 350 -6.19 16.04 -20.03
N PRO A 351 -7.35 16.59 -19.62
CA PRO A 351 -7.70 17.99 -19.91
C PRO A 351 -6.62 18.96 -19.39
N GLY A 352 -6.33 20.01 -20.19
CA GLY A 352 -5.29 21.00 -19.86
C GLY A 352 -5.45 21.63 -18.49
N GLU A 353 -6.69 21.89 -18.06
CA GLU A 353 -7.01 22.41 -16.73
C GLU A 353 -6.53 21.50 -15.58
N ILE A 354 -6.62 20.20 -15.77
CA ILE A 354 -6.14 19.21 -14.78
C ILE A 354 -4.60 19.18 -14.79
N VAL A 355 -3.98 19.27 -15.97
CA VAL A 355 -2.53 19.31 -16.11
C VAL A 355 -1.95 20.53 -15.39
N GLU A 356 -2.55 21.71 -15.60
CA GLU A 356 -2.15 22.95 -14.92
C GLU A 356 -2.36 22.87 -13.40
N ALA A 357 -3.50 22.35 -12.96
CA ALA A 357 -3.80 22.21 -11.54
C ALA A 357 -2.84 21.25 -10.83
N LEU A 358 -2.54 20.10 -11.42
CA LEU A 358 -1.57 19.14 -10.87
C LEU A 358 -0.15 19.68 -10.90
N GLY A 359 0.22 20.45 -11.94
CA GLY A 359 1.48 21.15 -12.04
C GLY A 359 1.64 22.18 -10.92
N SER A 360 0.68 23.09 -10.76
CA SER A 360 0.65 24.10 -9.71
C SER A 360 0.66 23.47 -8.30
N LEU A 361 -0.08 22.38 -8.11
CA LEU A 361 -0.10 21.68 -6.84
C LEU A 361 1.29 21.11 -6.49
N ARG A 362 1.99 20.53 -7.45
CA ARG A 362 3.35 20.02 -7.25
C ARG A 362 4.36 21.13 -6.95
N GLU A 363 4.21 22.31 -7.57
CA GLU A 363 5.05 23.48 -7.30
C GLU A 363 4.80 24.05 -5.89
N GLN A 364 3.58 24.02 -5.41
CA GLN A 364 3.16 24.53 -4.11
C GLN A 364 3.41 23.57 -2.95
N THR A 365 3.70 22.30 -3.22
CA THR A 365 3.89 21.27 -2.21
C THR A 365 5.35 20.81 -2.14
N ASP A 366 5.81 20.57 -0.92
CA ASP A 366 7.12 19.98 -0.65
C ASP A 366 6.93 18.55 -0.12
N PRO A 367 7.50 17.52 -0.76
CA PRO A 367 7.31 16.14 -0.38
C PRO A 367 7.81 15.81 1.03
N PHE A 368 8.87 16.48 1.50
CA PHE A 368 9.40 16.28 2.85
C PHE A 368 8.50 16.94 3.90
N GLU A 369 8.06 18.19 3.67
CA GLU A 369 7.13 18.87 4.56
C GLU A 369 5.81 18.10 4.69
N MET A 370 5.28 17.62 3.57
CA MET A 370 4.08 16.78 3.57
C MET A 370 4.29 15.52 4.40
N LYS A 371 5.43 14.86 4.24
CA LYS A 371 5.73 13.62 4.97
C LYS A 371 5.89 13.88 6.46
N GLU A 372 6.60 14.92 6.87
CA GLU A 372 6.75 15.31 8.28
C GLU A 372 5.40 15.63 8.92
N ARG A 373 4.52 16.31 8.19
CA ARG A 373 3.17 16.60 8.66
C ARG A 373 2.33 15.33 8.85
N ILE A 374 2.43 14.38 7.92
CA ILE A 374 1.76 13.07 8.04
C ILE A 374 2.26 12.33 9.29
N GLU A 375 3.57 12.31 9.53
CA GLU A 375 4.16 11.63 10.69
C GLU A 375 3.75 12.31 12.02
N SER A 376 3.73 13.64 12.05
CA SER A 376 3.23 14.40 13.21
C SER A 376 1.77 14.05 13.51
N TRP A 377 0.89 14.14 12.53
CA TRP A 377 -0.53 13.84 12.72
C TRP A 377 -0.79 12.37 13.10
N LEU A 378 -0.02 11.46 12.53
CA LEU A 378 -0.10 10.04 12.88
C LEU A 378 0.29 9.82 14.35
N SER A 379 1.38 10.44 14.81
CA SER A 379 1.80 10.39 16.21
C SER A 379 0.74 10.97 17.15
N GLU A 380 0.20 12.13 16.81
CA GLU A 380 -0.83 12.80 17.61
C GLU A 380 -2.12 11.96 17.72
N ILE A 381 -2.54 11.30 16.62
CA ILE A 381 -3.72 10.41 16.63
C ILE A 381 -3.45 9.21 17.57
N TRP A 382 -2.27 8.58 17.49
CA TRP A 382 -1.94 7.43 18.33
C TRP A 382 -1.76 7.82 19.80
N ASP A 383 -1.20 8.97 20.11
CA ASP A 383 -1.11 9.52 21.47
C ASP A 383 -2.50 9.77 22.05
N LEU A 384 -3.43 10.27 21.22
CA LEU A 384 -4.81 10.47 21.61
C LEU A 384 -5.54 9.15 21.86
N VAL A 385 -5.39 8.17 20.96
CA VAL A 385 -5.93 6.80 21.16
C VAL A 385 -5.42 6.22 22.48
N GLY A 386 -4.13 6.38 22.80
CA GLY A 386 -3.53 5.94 24.06
C GLY A 386 -4.20 6.59 25.28
N ARG A 387 -4.40 7.90 25.27
CA ARG A 387 -5.08 8.64 26.35
C ARG A 387 -6.56 8.25 26.49
N MET A 388 -7.28 8.08 25.38
CA MET A 388 -8.68 7.65 25.39
C MET A 388 -8.82 6.22 25.95
N ASN A 389 -7.90 5.32 25.60
CA ASN A 389 -7.84 3.97 26.18
C ASN A 389 -7.57 3.99 27.69
N GLN A 390 -6.71 4.90 28.17
CA GLN A 390 -6.46 5.08 29.61
C GLN A 390 -7.70 5.60 30.33
N ALA A 391 -8.36 6.64 29.80
CA ALA A 391 -9.61 7.20 30.36
C ALA A 391 -10.67 6.10 30.48
N GLN A 392 -10.89 5.31 29.43
CA GLN A 392 -11.84 4.20 29.43
C GLN A 392 -11.51 3.16 30.51
N ASN A 393 -10.23 2.83 30.72
CA ASN A 393 -9.79 1.86 31.71
C ASN A 393 -10.00 2.34 33.16
N VAL A 394 -10.00 3.66 33.41
CA VAL A 394 -10.24 4.25 34.75
C VAL A 394 -11.69 4.70 34.92
N GLY A 395 -12.57 4.45 33.94
CA GLY A 395 -14.00 4.79 34.00
C GLY A 395 -14.32 6.25 33.68
N GLU A 396 -13.39 6.98 33.08
CA GLU A 396 -13.59 8.33 32.55
C GLU A 396 -14.16 8.28 31.12
N ASP A 397 -14.82 9.36 30.71
CA ASP A 397 -15.37 9.46 29.36
C ASP A 397 -14.25 9.77 28.32
N PRO A 398 -13.96 8.85 27.40
CA PRO A 398 -13.01 9.12 26.33
C PRO A 398 -13.38 10.29 25.43
N GLY A 399 -14.70 10.63 25.33
CA GLY A 399 -15.18 11.75 24.54
C GLY A 399 -14.74 13.10 25.11
N GLU A 400 -14.65 13.25 26.43
CA GLU A 400 -14.11 14.45 27.07
C GLU A 400 -12.63 14.65 26.74
N VAL A 401 -11.86 13.55 26.71
CA VAL A 401 -10.44 13.57 26.31
C VAL A 401 -10.29 14.02 24.87
N ALA A 402 -11.14 13.50 23.97
CA ALA A 402 -11.15 13.92 22.57
C ALA A 402 -11.58 15.38 22.40
N ALA A 403 -12.59 15.86 23.14
CA ALA A 403 -13.06 17.23 23.08
C ALA A 403 -12.02 18.24 23.58
N ALA A 404 -11.23 17.86 24.59
CA ALA A 404 -10.12 18.67 25.10
C ALA A 404 -8.91 18.72 24.13
N TRP A 405 -8.84 17.78 23.17
CA TRP A 405 -7.76 17.71 22.21
C TRP A 405 -7.94 18.77 21.12
N GLN A 406 -6.99 19.65 21.05
CA GLN A 406 -6.89 20.65 19.99
C GLN A 406 -5.66 20.34 19.14
N CYS A 407 -5.86 19.68 17.98
CA CYS A 407 -4.83 19.56 16.98
C CYS A 407 -4.98 20.68 15.94
N PRO A 408 -4.24 21.79 16.06
CA PRO A 408 -4.32 22.88 15.10
C PRO A 408 -3.97 22.43 13.69
N GLY A 409 -3.00 21.52 13.57
CA GLY A 409 -2.48 21.04 12.28
C GLY A 409 -3.51 20.30 11.43
N LEU A 410 -4.28 19.37 12.04
CA LEU A 410 -5.32 18.60 11.34
C LEU A 410 -6.54 19.44 10.93
N ARG A 411 -6.85 20.52 11.66
CA ARG A 411 -7.94 21.43 11.29
C ARG A 411 -7.65 22.23 10.00
N TYR A 412 -6.38 22.46 9.69
CA TYR A 412 -5.92 23.23 8.54
C TYR A 412 -5.29 22.36 7.46
N ALA A 413 -5.59 21.05 7.43
CA ALA A 413 -5.20 20.25 6.27
C ALA A 413 -5.79 20.88 5.01
N PRO A 414 -4.97 21.27 4.03
CA PRO A 414 -5.49 21.89 2.82
C PRO A 414 -6.45 20.90 2.16
N SER A 415 -7.71 21.30 2.04
CA SER A 415 -8.65 20.62 1.16
C SER A 415 -8.19 20.93 -0.27
N VAL A 416 -7.39 20.06 -0.84
CA VAL A 416 -6.98 20.19 -2.23
C VAL A 416 -8.17 19.75 -3.09
N SER A 417 -8.95 20.74 -3.50
CA SER A 417 -9.97 20.52 -4.53
C SER A 417 -9.27 20.64 -5.88
N LEU A 418 -9.06 19.52 -6.54
CA LEU A 418 -8.65 19.52 -7.95
C LEU A 418 -9.84 20.03 -8.79
N PRO A 419 -9.60 20.81 -9.85
CA PRO A 419 -10.66 21.17 -10.79
C PRO A 419 -11.25 19.86 -11.33
N ARG A 420 -12.56 19.76 -11.32
CA ARG A 420 -13.24 18.59 -11.91
C ARG A 420 -13.10 18.71 -13.43
N ALA A 421 -12.61 17.66 -14.06
CA ALA A 421 -12.86 17.51 -15.50
C ALA A 421 -14.36 17.72 -15.72
N SER A 422 -14.74 18.68 -16.50
CA SER A 422 -16.12 19.01 -16.79
C SER A 422 -16.79 17.85 -17.54
N CYS A 423 -17.16 16.82 -16.81
CA CYS A 423 -18.29 16.00 -17.19
C CYS A 423 -19.49 16.92 -16.99
N GLY A 424 -20.29 17.17 -18.01
CA GLY A 424 -21.38 18.15 -18.02
C GLY A 424 -22.47 17.93 -16.97
N CYS A 425 -22.13 17.80 -15.73
CA CYS A 425 -23.00 17.64 -14.57
C CYS A 425 -23.41 19.01 -14.05
N THR A 426 -24.30 19.70 -14.71
CA THR A 426 -25.12 20.73 -14.07
C THR A 426 -26.09 20.01 -13.12
N ARG A 427 -25.85 20.15 -11.81
CA ARG A 427 -26.85 19.79 -10.81
C ARG A 427 -28.17 20.49 -11.16
N ARG A 428 -29.19 19.76 -11.59
CA ARG A 428 -30.56 20.21 -11.41
C ARG A 428 -30.81 20.17 -9.91
N SER A 429 -30.90 21.34 -9.28
CA SER A 429 -31.47 21.52 -7.97
C SER A 429 -32.93 21.10 -8.05
N ASN A 430 -33.24 19.88 -7.70
CA ASN A 430 -34.60 19.44 -7.45
C ASN A 430 -35.00 19.92 -6.04
N GLU A 431 -35.34 21.20 -5.95
CA GLU A 431 -36.32 21.71 -4.96
C GLU A 431 -37.68 21.22 -5.43
N ASN A 432 -38.22 20.22 -4.77
CA ASN A 432 -39.60 19.77 -4.68
C ASN A 432 -39.74 18.25 -4.73
N HIS A 433 -39.42 17.60 -3.63
CA HIS A 433 -40.08 16.34 -3.29
C HIS A 433 -40.95 16.61 -2.08
N PRO A 434 -42.30 16.42 -2.16
CA PRO A 434 -43.15 16.44 -0.99
C PRO A 434 -42.82 15.25 -0.09
N GLU A 435 -42.74 15.51 1.21
CA GLU A 435 -42.60 14.48 2.24
C GLU A 435 -43.71 13.44 2.10
N PRO A 436 -43.43 12.15 2.27
CA PRO A 436 -44.46 11.12 2.32
C PRO A 436 -45.25 11.30 3.64
N THR A 437 -46.47 11.77 3.55
CA THR A 437 -47.44 11.81 4.64
C THR A 437 -47.74 10.39 5.13
N ASN A 438 -47.40 10.16 6.37
CA ASN A 438 -47.62 8.96 7.13
C ASN A 438 -49.08 8.92 7.60
N THR A 439 -49.99 8.32 6.84
CA THR A 439 -51.37 8.01 7.23
C THR A 439 -51.56 6.52 7.39
N HIS A 440 -51.20 6.00 8.52
CA HIS A 440 -51.76 4.75 9.02
C HIS A 440 -52.86 5.07 10.04
N GLN A 441 -54.06 5.18 9.52
CA GLN A 441 -55.27 5.16 10.32
C GLN A 441 -55.69 3.71 10.58
N LYS A 442 -55.86 3.39 11.84
CA LYS A 442 -56.35 2.15 12.37
C LYS A 442 -57.80 1.91 11.93
N ASP A 443 -58.10 0.81 11.28
CA ASP A 443 -59.44 0.25 11.29
C ASP A 443 -59.44 -1.08 12.01
N ARG A 444 -60.15 -1.10 13.13
CA ARG A 444 -60.55 -2.32 13.85
C ARG A 444 -61.90 -2.78 13.28
N SER A 445 -61.97 -3.99 12.78
CA SER A 445 -63.23 -4.73 12.83
C SER A 445 -63.02 -6.24 12.81
N THR A 446 -63.40 -6.85 13.90
CA THR A 446 -64.13 -8.11 14.10
C THR A 446 -63.56 -9.41 13.56
N VAL A 447 -63.18 -10.21 14.53
CA VAL A 447 -62.99 -11.66 14.53
C VAL A 447 -64.33 -12.39 14.32
N PRO A 448 -64.38 -13.55 13.71
CA PRO A 448 -64.99 -14.69 14.35
C PRO A 448 -64.09 -15.89 14.52
N SER A 449 -64.26 -16.45 15.71
CA SER A 449 -63.75 -17.70 16.24
C SER A 449 -64.18 -18.93 15.43
N GLU A 450 -63.29 -19.83 15.15
CA GLU A 450 -63.63 -21.23 15.05
C GLU A 450 -62.50 -22.14 15.59
N THR A 451 -62.94 -23.12 16.35
CA THR A 451 -62.26 -24.07 17.21
C THR A 451 -61.61 -25.23 16.43
N PRO A 452 -60.81 -26.07 17.09
CA PRO A 452 -59.84 -26.94 16.43
C PRO A 452 -60.40 -28.32 16.12
N ARG A 453 -59.86 -29.02 15.13
CA ARG A 453 -59.97 -30.49 15.00
C ARG A 453 -58.60 -31.16 15.03
N GLN A 454 -58.58 -32.10 15.96
CA GLN A 454 -57.58 -33.15 16.17
C GLN A 454 -57.49 -34.15 14.98
N SER A 455 -56.38 -34.80 14.93
CA SER A 455 -56.02 -36.22 14.70
C SER A 455 -55.23 -36.44 13.43
N ALA A 456 -54.06 -36.92 13.63
CA ALA A 456 -53.61 -38.34 13.61
C ALA A 456 -53.22 -38.82 12.19
N ALA A 457 -52.00 -38.97 11.96
CA ALA A 457 -51.23 -40.20 11.65
C ALA A 457 -49.76 -39.83 11.43
#